data_cb75398833d63dd7ea89170da2ee08dd
#
_entry.id   cb75398833d63dd7ea89170da2ee08dd
#
_cell.length_a   1.000
_cell.length_b   1.000
_cell.length_c   1.000
_cell.angle_alpha   90.00
_cell.angle_beta   90.00
_cell.angle_gamma   90.00
#
_symmetry.space_group_name_H-M   'P 1'
#
loop_
_entity.id
_entity.type
_entity.pdbx_description
1 polymer ?
#
loop_
_entity_poly.entity_id
_entity_poly.type
_entity_poly.pdbx_seq_one_letter_code
_entity_poly.pdbx_strand_id
1 'polypeptide(L)'
;MLTRTHHLLGLAVAVAVAPRVAPGLAEGLTLAAVTVVTAGGPLSPDLDQQGWWRMLDRYLPDELLGRGGPMRHRGITHWWGVPASLALVLAASPSHGMAWWVGAGLVLGWGSHLAGDLVVGAGSPYRGAGIPWAPWWGHAGLGFPCDGWVERRLSYVLPAVAVWQAAVLAGVLP
;
A
#
# COMPACT_ATOMS: atom_id res chain seq x y z
N MET A 1 5.12 -7.08 5.75
CA MET A 1 6.01 -6.01 6.31
C MET A 1 5.34 -5.41 7.54
N LEU A 2 6.07 -4.73 8.43
CA LEU A 2 5.47 -4.03 9.57
C LEU A 2 4.70 -2.78 9.11
N THR A 3 3.59 -2.46 9.76
CA THR A 3 2.74 -1.30 9.46
C THR A 3 3.55 0.01 9.37
N ARG A 4 4.52 0.21 10.28
CA ARG A 4 5.41 1.38 10.26
C ARG A 4 6.18 1.50 8.95
N THR A 5 6.72 0.41 8.44
CA THR A 5 7.53 0.41 7.21
C THR A 5 6.65 0.66 5.98
N HIS A 6 5.40 0.19 5.98
CA HIS A 6 4.43 0.54 4.94
C HIS A 6 4.11 2.03 4.92
N HIS A 7 3.90 2.67 6.10
CA HIS A 7 3.71 4.13 6.17
C HIS A 7 4.91 4.89 5.61
N LEU A 8 6.14 4.48 5.96
CA LEU A 8 7.35 5.12 5.47
C LEU A 8 7.53 4.95 3.96
N LEU A 9 7.18 3.78 3.42
CA LEU A 9 7.19 3.55 1.98
C LEU A 9 6.13 4.41 1.28
N GLY A 10 4.91 4.46 1.80
CA GLY A 10 3.87 5.35 1.31
C GLY A 10 4.27 6.82 1.33
N LEU A 11 4.94 7.26 2.40
CA LEU A 11 5.46 8.62 2.51
C LEU A 11 6.54 8.90 1.44
N ALA A 12 7.49 8.00 1.25
CA ALA A 12 8.53 8.15 0.23
C ALA A 12 7.92 8.23 -1.18
N VAL A 13 6.92 7.40 -1.48
CA VAL A 13 6.16 7.44 -2.75
C VAL A 13 5.39 8.74 -2.88
N ALA A 14 4.70 9.18 -1.83
CA ALA A 14 3.90 10.42 -1.84
C ALA A 14 4.78 11.65 -2.14
N VAL A 15 5.92 11.79 -1.45
CA VAL A 15 6.86 12.90 -1.66
C VAL A 15 7.49 12.83 -3.05
N ALA A 16 7.74 11.63 -3.57
CA ALA A 16 8.27 11.47 -4.92
C ALA A 16 7.28 11.86 -6.01
N VAL A 17 6.02 11.50 -5.87
CA VAL A 17 5.03 11.55 -6.95
C VAL A 17 4.20 12.83 -6.90
N ALA A 18 3.60 13.15 -5.74
CA ALA A 18 2.62 14.23 -5.66
C ALA A 18 3.10 15.58 -6.23
N PRO A 19 4.31 16.08 -5.91
CA PRO A 19 4.78 17.36 -6.44
C PRO A 19 5.05 17.38 -7.95
N ARG A 20 5.17 16.19 -8.55
CA ARG A 20 5.48 16.05 -9.99
C ARG A 20 4.25 15.92 -10.87
N VAL A 21 3.14 15.46 -10.31
CA VAL A 21 1.94 15.14 -11.08
C VAL A 21 0.74 15.98 -10.74
N ALA A 22 0.66 16.50 -9.51
CA ALA A 22 -0.49 17.30 -9.07
C ALA A 22 -0.39 18.74 -9.61
N PRO A 23 -1.49 19.29 -10.18
CA PRO A 23 -1.48 20.63 -10.75
C PRO A 23 -1.50 21.74 -9.68
N GLY A 24 -1.91 21.42 -8.46
CA GLY A 24 -2.02 22.38 -7.38
C GLY A 24 -1.79 21.77 -6.00
N LEU A 25 -1.75 22.65 -5.00
CA LEU A 25 -1.46 22.24 -3.61
C LEU A 25 -2.53 21.30 -3.04
N ALA A 26 -3.81 21.58 -3.30
CA ALA A 26 -4.93 20.80 -2.77
C ALA A 26 -4.89 19.36 -3.30
N GLU A 27 -4.69 19.21 -4.60
CA GLU A 27 -4.55 17.91 -5.28
C GLU A 27 -3.32 17.16 -4.78
N GLY A 28 -2.19 17.84 -4.66
CA GLY A 28 -0.94 17.29 -4.16
C GLY A 28 -1.04 16.78 -2.72
N LEU A 29 -1.63 17.58 -1.83
CA LEU A 29 -1.88 17.18 -0.44
C LEU A 29 -2.87 16.01 -0.34
N THR A 30 -3.94 16.02 -1.15
CA THR A 30 -4.91 14.92 -1.20
C THR A 30 -4.24 13.64 -1.65
N LEU A 31 -3.52 13.68 -2.77
CA LEU A 31 -2.77 12.53 -3.28
C LEU A 31 -1.81 11.98 -2.24
N ALA A 32 -1.02 12.85 -1.63
CA ALA A 32 -0.03 12.45 -0.62
C ALA A 32 -0.69 11.84 0.63
N ALA A 33 -1.68 12.52 1.20
CA ALA A 33 -2.37 12.05 2.41
C ALA A 33 -3.04 10.69 2.18
N VAL A 34 -3.77 10.52 1.07
CA VAL A 34 -4.44 9.26 0.75
C VAL A 34 -3.41 8.15 0.50
N THR A 35 -2.30 8.45 -0.19
CA THR A 35 -1.22 7.48 -0.41
C THR A 35 -0.68 6.93 0.91
N VAL A 36 -0.35 7.80 1.87
CA VAL A 36 0.20 7.40 3.17
C VAL A 36 -0.82 6.59 3.99
N VAL A 37 -2.07 7.07 4.06
CA VAL A 37 -3.15 6.41 4.82
C VAL A 37 -3.49 5.04 4.23
N THR A 38 -3.40 4.89 2.92
CA THR A 38 -3.68 3.62 2.24
C THR A 38 -2.48 2.67 2.29
N ALA A 39 -1.26 3.18 2.34
CA ALA A 39 -0.08 2.32 2.41
C ALA A 39 0.03 1.55 3.74
N GLY A 40 -0.26 2.14 4.87
CA GLY A 40 -0.10 1.49 6.18
C GLY A 40 -1.20 1.80 7.19
N GLY A 41 -2.17 2.65 6.85
CA GLY A 41 -3.24 3.09 7.74
C GLY A 41 -4.53 2.26 7.63
N PRO A 42 -5.65 2.83 8.07
CA PRO A 42 -6.93 2.12 8.17
C PRO A 42 -7.56 1.73 6.81
N LEU A 43 -7.04 2.24 5.71
CA LEU A 43 -7.46 1.90 4.34
C LEU A 43 -6.44 1.01 3.63
N SER A 44 -5.43 0.50 4.34
CA SER A 44 -4.41 -0.37 3.76
C SER A 44 -4.96 -1.75 3.38
N PRO A 45 -4.29 -2.51 2.51
CA PRO A 45 -4.65 -3.90 2.23
C PRO A 45 -4.77 -4.81 3.46
N ASP A 46 -4.12 -4.46 4.57
CA ASP A 46 -4.22 -5.13 5.88
C ASP A 46 -5.55 -4.83 6.60
N LEU A 47 -6.65 -4.66 5.87
CA LEU A 47 -7.98 -4.37 6.42
C LEU A 47 -8.42 -5.40 7.44
N ASP A 48 -8.11 -6.66 7.21
CA ASP A 48 -8.42 -7.79 8.08
C ASP A 48 -7.73 -7.71 9.46
N GLN A 49 -6.66 -6.93 9.57
CA GLN A 49 -5.97 -6.67 10.83
C GLN A 49 -6.55 -5.47 11.59
N GLN A 50 -7.39 -4.66 10.95
CA GLN A 50 -7.99 -3.48 11.57
C GLN A 50 -9.09 -3.87 12.55
N GLY A 51 -9.17 -3.15 13.68
CA GLY A 51 -10.14 -3.43 14.73
C GLY A 51 -11.60 -3.38 14.25
N TRP A 52 -11.92 -2.44 13.36
CA TRP A 52 -13.27 -2.31 12.78
C TRP A 52 -13.62 -3.47 11.85
N TRP A 53 -12.65 -4.02 11.12
CA TRP A 53 -12.86 -5.20 10.28
C TRP A 53 -13.18 -6.43 11.12
N ARG A 54 -12.45 -6.65 12.23
CA ARG A 54 -12.73 -7.74 13.16
C ARG A 54 -14.12 -7.66 13.78
N MET A 55 -14.71 -6.46 13.84
CA MET A 55 -16.09 -6.30 14.28
C MET A 55 -17.07 -6.78 13.21
N LEU A 56 -16.76 -6.54 11.91
CA LEU A 56 -17.56 -7.04 10.79
C LEU A 56 -17.40 -8.55 10.58
N ASP A 57 -16.24 -9.12 10.90
CA ASP A 57 -15.90 -10.52 10.81
C ASP A 57 -16.95 -11.43 11.48
N ARG A 58 -17.56 -10.96 12.56
CA ARG A 58 -18.63 -11.68 13.30
C ARG A 58 -19.92 -11.87 12.49
N TYR A 59 -20.10 -11.11 11.42
CA TYR A 59 -21.31 -11.11 10.60
C TYR A 59 -21.08 -11.70 9.21
N LEU A 60 -19.85 -12.05 8.88
CA LEU A 60 -19.48 -12.58 7.56
C LEU A 60 -19.28 -14.10 7.66
N PRO A 61 -19.69 -14.85 6.62
CA PRO A 61 -19.51 -16.30 6.57
C PRO A 61 -18.03 -16.71 6.60
N ASP A 62 -17.73 -17.79 7.33
CA ASP A 62 -16.38 -18.36 7.44
C ASP A 62 -15.77 -18.73 6.08
N GLU A 63 -16.59 -19.05 5.08
CA GLU A 63 -16.17 -19.34 3.72
C GLU A 63 -15.50 -18.16 3.04
N LEU A 64 -15.83 -16.92 3.44
CA LEU A 64 -15.22 -15.70 2.91
C LEU A 64 -13.94 -15.35 3.64
N LEU A 65 -13.90 -15.52 4.94
CA LEU A 65 -12.84 -15.03 5.83
C LEU A 65 -11.92 -16.14 6.33
N GLY A 66 -12.40 -17.38 6.33
CA GLY A 66 -11.66 -18.55 6.78
C GLY A 66 -10.35 -18.78 6.01
N ARG A 67 -9.53 -19.74 6.47
CA ARG A 67 -8.17 -20.01 5.94
C ARG A 67 -8.09 -20.26 4.43
N GLY A 68 -9.21 -20.57 3.76
CA GLY A 68 -9.33 -20.76 2.32
C GLY A 68 -10.08 -19.65 1.61
N GLY A 69 -10.71 -18.72 2.35
CA GLY A 69 -11.59 -17.71 1.79
C GLY A 69 -10.84 -16.61 1.01
N PRO A 70 -11.51 -15.94 0.06
CA PRO A 70 -10.91 -14.89 -0.76
C PRO A 70 -10.55 -13.63 0.04
N MET A 71 -11.21 -13.39 1.17
CA MET A 71 -10.99 -12.21 2.02
C MET A 71 -10.04 -12.48 3.20
N ARG A 72 -9.42 -13.67 3.24
CA ARG A 72 -8.38 -13.98 4.23
C ARG A 72 -7.24 -12.98 4.16
N HIS A 73 -6.44 -12.92 5.20
CA HIS A 73 -5.17 -12.17 5.18
C HIS A 73 -4.32 -12.58 3.97
N ARG A 74 -3.88 -11.59 3.21
CA ARG A 74 -3.22 -11.77 1.89
C ARG A 74 -4.08 -12.50 0.85
N GLY A 75 -5.41 -12.34 0.92
CA GLY A 75 -6.35 -12.74 -0.12
C GLY A 75 -6.57 -11.62 -1.15
N ILE A 76 -7.83 -11.30 -1.42
CA ILE A 76 -8.20 -10.31 -2.43
C ILE A 76 -7.64 -8.91 -2.16
N THR A 77 -7.52 -8.52 -0.89
CA THR A 77 -6.97 -7.22 -0.49
C THR A 77 -5.49 -7.07 -0.83
N HIS A 78 -4.75 -8.16 -0.91
CA HIS A 78 -3.33 -8.16 -1.30
C HIS A 78 -3.12 -8.57 -2.76
N TRP A 79 -4.20 -8.77 -3.52
CA TRP A 79 -4.08 -9.07 -4.93
C TRP A 79 -3.83 -7.80 -5.74
N TRP A 80 -2.79 -7.82 -6.56
CA TRP A 80 -2.39 -6.70 -7.42
C TRP A 80 -3.49 -6.27 -8.41
N GLY A 81 -4.43 -7.17 -8.73
CA GLY A 81 -5.58 -6.86 -9.59
C GLY A 81 -6.48 -5.76 -9.03
N VAL A 82 -6.55 -5.57 -7.70
CA VAL A 82 -7.37 -4.50 -7.09
C VAL A 82 -6.84 -3.11 -7.46
N PRO A 83 -5.59 -2.72 -7.15
CA PRO A 83 -5.10 -1.41 -7.55
C PRO A 83 -4.97 -1.28 -9.08
N ALA A 84 -4.69 -2.36 -9.83
CA ALA A 84 -4.65 -2.32 -11.28
C ALA A 84 -6.03 -2.00 -11.90
N SER A 85 -7.10 -2.62 -11.40
CA SER A 85 -8.46 -2.33 -11.86
C SER A 85 -8.86 -0.88 -11.57
N LEU A 86 -8.54 -0.38 -10.38
CA LEU A 86 -8.80 1.03 -10.04
C LEU A 86 -7.98 1.97 -10.92
N ALA A 87 -6.72 1.66 -11.21
CA ALA A 87 -5.88 2.44 -12.11
C ALA A 87 -6.46 2.51 -13.53
N LEU A 88 -7.00 1.40 -14.04
CA LEU A 88 -7.67 1.37 -15.34
C LEU A 88 -8.93 2.25 -15.37
N VAL A 89 -9.74 2.21 -14.30
CA VAL A 89 -10.92 3.08 -14.18
C VAL A 89 -10.51 4.54 -14.16
N LEU A 90 -9.46 4.90 -13.43
CA LEU A 90 -8.96 6.28 -13.38
C LEU A 90 -8.38 6.72 -14.73
N ALA A 91 -7.66 5.85 -15.41
CA ALA A 91 -7.11 6.15 -16.74
C ALA A 91 -8.22 6.37 -17.80
N ALA A 92 -9.35 5.70 -17.65
CA ALA A 92 -10.51 5.89 -18.51
C ALA A 92 -11.39 7.09 -18.11
N SER A 93 -11.12 7.75 -16.96
CA SER A 93 -11.90 8.88 -16.49
C SER A 93 -11.61 10.15 -17.31
N PRO A 94 -12.62 10.85 -17.83
CA PRO A 94 -12.43 12.04 -18.64
C PRO A 94 -12.06 13.30 -17.82
N SER A 95 -12.19 13.23 -16.51
CA SER A 95 -11.96 14.39 -15.61
C SER A 95 -11.02 14.05 -14.47
N HIS A 96 -10.17 15.01 -14.12
CA HIS A 96 -9.23 14.91 -13.00
C HIS A 96 -9.69 15.76 -11.80
N GLY A 97 -10.98 15.65 -11.44
CA GLY A 97 -11.50 16.28 -10.23
C GLY A 97 -10.95 15.68 -8.94
N MET A 98 -11.31 16.23 -7.78
CA MET A 98 -10.79 15.84 -6.47
C MET A 98 -10.95 14.32 -6.21
N ALA A 99 -12.07 13.72 -6.64
CA ALA A 99 -12.29 12.27 -6.51
C ALA A 99 -11.25 11.42 -7.29
N TRP A 100 -10.76 11.94 -8.42
CA TRP A 100 -9.70 11.29 -9.18
C TRP A 100 -8.38 11.27 -8.37
N TRP A 101 -8.04 12.37 -7.70
CA TRP A 101 -6.83 12.47 -6.86
C TRP A 101 -6.91 11.56 -5.64
N VAL A 102 -8.10 11.41 -5.05
CA VAL A 102 -8.35 10.40 -4.01
C VAL A 102 -8.11 8.99 -4.57
N GLY A 103 -8.69 8.67 -5.72
CA GLY A 103 -8.50 7.37 -6.38
C GLY A 103 -7.03 7.10 -6.72
N ALA A 104 -6.31 8.09 -7.25
CA ALA A 104 -4.88 7.97 -7.53
C ALA A 104 -4.05 7.73 -6.26
N GLY A 105 -4.38 8.39 -5.17
CA GLY A 105 -3.77 8.14 -3.86
C GLY A 105 -4.03 6.72 -3.34
N LEU A 106 -5.24 6.18 -3.54
CA LEU A 106 -5.56 4.79 -3.21
C LEU A 106 -4.71 3.82 -4.03
N VAL A 107 -4.57 4.04 -5.34
CA VAL A 107 -3.73 3.19 -6.22
C VAL A 107 -2.28 3.21 -5.78
N LEU A 108 -1.71 4.40 -5.54
CA LEU A 108 -0.31 4.55 -5.13
C LEU A 108 -0.05 3.95 -3.75
N GLY A 109 -0.94 4.22 -2.79
CA GLY A 109 -0.80 3.69 -1.43
C GLY A 109 -0.94 2.17 -1.40
N TRP A 110 -1.95 1.62 -2.06
CA TRP A 110 -2.15 0.19 -2.17
C TRP A 110 -0.99 -0.49 -2.92
N GLY A 111 -0.57 0.08 -4.05
CA GLY A 111 0.57 -0.41 -4.82
C GLY A 111 1.87 -0.39 -4.02
N SER A 112 2.15 0.67 -3.25
CA SER A 112 3.33 0.74 -2.38
C SER A 112 3.28 -0.29 -1.25
N HIS A 113 2.12 -0.54 -0.65
CA HIS A 113 1.94 -1.61 0.32
C HIS A 113 2.30 -2.98 -0.26
N LEU A 114 1.72 -3.31 -1.41
CA LEU A 114 1.99 -4.59 -2.09
C LEU A 114 3.45 -4.72 -2.51
N ALA A 115 4.09 -3.63 -2.98
CA ALA A 115 5.51 -3.62 -3.29
C ALA A 115 6.36 -3.92 -2.04
N GLY A 116 6.00 -3.36 -0.89
CA GLY A 116 6.64 -3.69 0.38
C GLY A 116 6.49 -5.17 0.76
N ASP A 117 5.30 -5.72 0.61
CA ASP A 117 5.04 -7.14 0.90
C ASP A 117 5.68 -8.09 -0.10
N LEU A 118 5.90 -7.64 -1.34
CA LEU A 118 6.67 -8.39 -2.33
C LEU A 118 8.13 -8.58 -1.87
N VAL A 119 8.69 -7.58 -1.21
CA VAL A 119 10.08 -7.61 -0.69
C VAL A 119 10.12 -8.34 0.65
N VAL A 120 9.28 -7.93 1.61
CA VAL A 120 9.30 -8.40 2.99
C VAL A 120 8.01 -9.16 3.30
N GLY A 121 8.01 -10.45 3.04
CA GLY A 121 6.80 -11.26 3.21
C GLY A 121 6.99 -12.60 3.91
N ALA A 122 8.23 -13.04 4.13
CA ALA A 122 8.52 -14.28 4.84
C ALA A 122 8.35 -14.12 6.36
N GLY A 123 7.90 -15.19 7.01
CA GLY A 123 7.71 -15.21 8.47
C GLY A 123 6.28 -14.98 8.92
N SER A 124 5.34 -14.76 7.99
CA SER A 124 3.92 -14.85 8.32
C SER A 124 3.56 -16.31 8.67
N PRO A 125 2.74 -16.56 9.71
CA PRO A 125 2.21 -17.91 9.98
C PRO A 125 1.32 -18.43 8.83
N TYR A 126 0.98 -17.55 7.89
CA TYR A 126 0.26 -17.90 6.67
C TYR A 126 1.27 -18.35 5.60
N ARG A 127 1.08 -19.55 5.09
CA ARG A 127 1.92 -20.15 4.05
C ARG A 127 1.90 -19.23 2.80
N GLY A 128 3.05 -18.68 2.45
CA GLY A 128 3.27 -17.86 1.26
C GLY A 128 3.97 -16.55 1.61
N ALA A 129 5.16 -16.35 1.07
CA ALA A 129 5.87 -15.08 1.11
C ALA A 129 5.33 -14.15 0.01
N GLY A 130 5.18 -12.86 0.30
CA GLY A 130 4.83 -11.87 -0.70
C GLY A 130 3.32 -11.73 -0.95
N ILE A 131 2.97 -11.40 -2.18
CA ILE A 131 1.62 -11.11 -2.63
C ILE A 131 1.03 -12.27 -3.46
N PRO A 132 -0.29 -12.51 -3.44
CA PRO A 132 -0.89 -13.57 -4.23
C PRO A 132 -0.95 -13.22 -5.74
N TRP A 133 -0.73 -14.23 -6.58
CA TRP A 133 -0.98 -14.14 -8.02
C TRP A 133 -2.47 -13.99 -8.33
N ALA A 134 -3.29 -14.73 -7.58
CA ALA A 134 -4.73 -14.62 -7.60
C ALA A 134 -5.24 -14.67 -6.15
N PRO A 135 -6.47 -14.19 -5.86
CA PRO A 135 -6.95 -14.03 -4.48
C PRO A 135 -6.93 -15.30 -3.61
N TRP A 136 -6.82 -16.47 -4.21
CA TRP A 136 -6.93 -17.76 -3.54
C TRP A 136 -5.77 -18.73 -3.79
N TRP A 137 -4.81 -18.41 -4.64
CA TRP A 137 -3.69 -19.33 -4.95
C TRP A 137 -2.43 -18.62 -5.43
N GLY A 138 -1.31 -19.27 -5.13
CA GLY A 138 0.02 -18.81 -5.51
C GLY A 138 0.45 -17.53 -4.77
N HIS A 139 1.71 -17.43 -4.43
CA HIS A 139 2.30 -16.22 -3.85
C HIS A 139 3.65 -15.96 -4.51
N ALA A 140 3.98 -14.70 -4.71
CA ALA A 140 5.28 -14.26 -5.21
C ALA A 140 5.88 -13.23 -4.24
N GLY A 141 7.17 -13.32 -4.02
CA GLY A 141 7.92 -12.37 -3.20
C GLY A 141 9.36 -12.80 -3.00
N LEU A 142 10.21 -11.86 -2.59
CA LEU A 142 11.62 -12.11 -2.31
C LEU A 142 11.84 -12.89 -1.01
N GLY A 143 10.82 -12.98 -0.16
CA GLY A 143 10.82 -13.82 1.02
C GLY A 143 11.69 -13.34 2.18
N PHE A 144 12.05 -12.06 2.24
CA PHE A 144 12.76 -11.53 3.41
C PHE A 144 11.86 -11.55 4.65
N PRO A 145 12.41 -11.92 5.83
CA PRO A 145 11.63 -11.98 7.05
C PRO A 145 11.09 -10.62 7.48
N CYS A 146 9.83 -10.59 7.96
CA CYS A 146 9.31 -9.44 8.68
C CYS A 146 10.16 -9.19 9.94
N ASP A 147 10.39 -7.92 10.27
CA ASP A 147 11.32 -7.45 11.31
C ASP A 147 12.77 -7.96 11.13
N GLY A 148 13.09 -8.45 9.94
CA GLY A 148 14.44 -8.86 9.56
C GLY A 148 15.35 -7.67 9.26
N TRP A 149 16.61 -7.96 8.93
CA TRP A 149 17.62 -6.94 8.65
C TRP A 149 17.25 -6.05 7.45
N VAL A 150 16.61 -6.60 6.42
CA VAL A 150 16.13 -5.82 5.25
C VAL A 150 15.11 -4.79 5.69
N GLU A 151 14.08 -5.19 6.44
CA GLU A 151 13.04 -4.28 6.89
C GLU A 151 13.57 -3.21 7.84
N ARG A 152 14.48 -3.57 8.73
CA ARG A 152 15.16 -2.59 9.61
C ARG A 152 15.96 -1.57 8.80
N ARG A 153 16.67 -1.98 7.75
CA ARG A 153 17.35 -1.04 6.84
C ARG A 153 16.38 -0.14 6.11
N LEU A 154 15.30 -0.70 5.57
CA LEU A 154 14.26 0.10 4.90
C LEU A 154 13.65 1.15 5.84
N SER A 155 13.45 0.84 7.11
CA SER A 155 12.90 1.80 8.09
C SER A 155 13.81 3.02 8.35
N TYR A 156 15.09 2.95 8.03
CA TYR A 156 16.01 4.09 8.08
C TYR A 156 16.19 4.76 6.71
N VAL A 157 16.28 3.97 5.65
CA VAL A 157 16.51 4.47 4.29
C VAL A 157 15.32 5.25 3.76
N LEU A 158 14.10 4.75 3.95
CA LEU A 158 12.89 5.39 3.43
C LEU A 158 12.68 6.82 3.95
N PRO A 159 12.81 7.12 5.26
CA PRO A 159 12.75 8.50 5.74
C PRO A 159 13.85 9.38 5.16
N ALA A 160 15.07 8.87 5.05
CA ALA A 160 16.17 9.61 4.47
C ALA A 160 15.93 9.96 3.00
N VAL A 161 15.39 9.01 2.22
CA VAL A 161 14.98 9.23 0.83
C VAL A 161 13.88 10.28 0.75
N ALA A 162 12.85 10.19 1.61
CA ALA A 162 11.76 11.17 1.63
C ALA A 162 12.26 12.58 1.96
N VAL A 163 13.14 12.72 2.95
CA VAL A 163 13.76 14.02 3.31
C VAL A 163 14.61 14.55 2.17
N TRP A 164 15.45 13.71 1.56
CA TRP A 164 16.27 14.11 0.43
C TRP A 164 15.42 14.58 -0.75
N GLN A 165 14.38 13.85 -1.12
CA GLN A 165 13.44 14.25 -2.18
C GLN A 165 12.76 15.58 -1.87
N ALA A 166 12.31 15.79 -0.62
CA ALA A 166 11.73 17.04 -0.18
C ALA A 166 12.72 18.21 -0.30
N ALA A 167 13.99 18.00 0.08
CA ALA A 167 15.04 19.01 -0.01
C ALA A 167 15.38 19.37 -1.48
N VAL A 168 15.43 18.38 -2.38
CA VAL A 168 15.58 18.61 -3.84
C VAL A 168 14.40 19.42 -4.38
N LEU A 169 13.18 19.08 -4.01
CA LEU A 169 11.97 19.81 -4.45
C LEU A 169 11.90 21.23 -3.90
N ALA A 170 12.44 21.47 -2.70
CA ALA A 170 12.54 22.80 -2.11
C ALA A 170 13.71 23.63 -2.67
N GLY A 171 14.52 23.07 -3.59
CA GLY A 171 15.72 23.73 -4.12
C GLY A 171 16.87 23.89 -3.13
N VAL A 172 16.84 23.13 -2.03
CA VAL A 172 17.91 23.14 -1.01
C VAL A 172 19.10 22.25 -1.44
N LEU A 173 18.81 21.22 -2.20
CA LEU A 173 19.78 20.30 -2.80
C LEU A 173 19.67 20.30 -4.33
N PRO A 174 20.79 20.03 -5.04
CA PRO A 174 20.80 19.94 -6.51
C PRO A 174 20.00 18.70 -7.02
#